data_05da97e51d5cdbb253f9acdc7122dedf
#
_entry.id   05da97e51d5cdbb253f9acdc7122dedf
#
_cell.length_a   1.000
_cell.length_b   1.000
_cell.length_c   1.000
_cell.angle_alpha   90.00
_cell.angle_beta   90.00
_cell.angle_gamma   90.00
#
_symmetry.space_group_name_H-M   'P 1'
#
loop_
_entity.id
_entity.type
_entity.pdbx_description
1 polymer ?
#
loop_
_entity_poly.entity_id
_entity_poly.type
_entity_poly.pdbx_seq_one_letter_code
_entity_poly.pdbx_strand_id
1 'polypeptide(L)'
;MRAVRREGGRITAETITPFLGISSDDAIGFLAKMVPPVRTPEHRAALWEAIRDGTIDTVGTDNTSRRRASKRPEAGLHGSRPGHPSLGTHLPVLLHHGRRHGIALERLVDLATRAPARAYGIFPRKGTIAPGSDADLVVVDLELEKVVRAEDLRGMSDFSPFAGKALRGWPVATIKAGKLVARDGEIVGQPSGRYLPRAAP
;
A
#
# COMPACT_ATOMS: atom_id res chain seq x y z
N MET A 1 6.34 -2.77 20.95
CA MET A 1 6.92 -3.64 19.91
C MET A 1 8.34 -4.07 20.26
N ARG A 2 9.33 -3.14 20.24
CA ARG A 2 10.75 -3.48 20.48
C ARG A 2 11.00 -4.17 21.83
N ALA A 3 10.33 -3.77 22.92
CA ALA A 3 10.44 -4.43 24.21
C ALA A 3 9.96 -5.88 24.15
N VAL A 4 8.75 -6.10 23.60
CA VAL A 4 8.18 -7.45 23.44
C VAL A 4 9.09 -8.38 22.64
N ARG A 5 9.70 -7.89 21.54
CA ARG A 5 10.64 -8.69 20.75
C ARG A 5 11.92 -9.03 21.52
N ARG A 6 12.46 -8.08 22.31
CA ARG A 6 13.63 -8.34 23.17
C ARG A 6 13.36 -9.41 24.23
N GLU A 7 12.13 -9.55 24.66
CA GLU A 7 11.68 -10.57 25.59
C GLU A 7 11.28 -11.89 24.90
N GLY A 8 11.59 -12.04 23.60
CA GLY A 8 11.28 -13.24 22.82
C GLY A 8 9.84 -13.33 22.31
N GLY A 9 9.03 -12.30 22.49
CA GLY A 9 7.65 -12.29 22.03
C GLY A 9 7.52 -12.21 20.50
N ARG A 10 6.63 -13.02 19.93
CA ARG A 10 6.31 -13.03 18.49
C ARG A 10 5.25 -11.99 18.19
N ILE A 11 5.64 -10.87 17.60
CA ILE A 11 4.74 -9.76 17.26
C ILE A 11 5.12 -9.19 15.90
N THR A 12 4.12 -8.94 15.06
CA THR A 12 4.26 -8.30 13.75
C THR A 12 3.59 -6.92 13.79
N ALA A 13 4.27 -5.91 13.22
CA ALA A 13 3.75 -4.56 13.09
C ALA A 13 3.51 -4.23 11.61
N GLU A 14 2.32 -3.71 11.33
CA GLU A 14 1.96 -3.18 10.04
C GLU A 14 1.70 -1.68 10.10
N THR A 15 2.10 -0.96 9.06
CA THR A 15 1.61 0.38 8.75
C THR A 15 0.95 0.39 7.38
N ILE A 16 0.36 1.53 7.00
CA ILE A 16 -0.33 1.66 5.71
C ILE A 16 0.26 2.80 4.89
N THR A 17 0.19 2.67 3.57
CA THR A 17 0.75 3.69 2.66
C THR A 17 0.18 5.10 2.83
N PRO A 18 -1.09 5.32 3.19
CA PRO A 18 -1.56 6.67 3.53
C PRO A 18 -0.74 7.35 4.62
N PHE A 19 -0.40 6.65 5.70
CA PHE A 19 0.39 7.24 6.79
C PHE A 19 1.85 7.53 6.42
N LEU A 20 2.34 6.88 5.36
CA LEU A 20 3.68 7.09 4.83
C LEU A 20 3.76 8.23 3.81
N GLY A 21 2.66 8.57 3.16
CA GLY A 21 2.64 9.53 2.05
C GLY A 21 1.91 10.84 2.30
N ILE A 22 1.05 10.91 3.33
CA ILE A 22 0.32 12.13 3.72
C ILE A 22 0.43 12.40 5.22
N SER A 23 0.14 13.63 5.62
CA SER A 23 0.11 14.10 7.00
C SER A 23 -1.08 15.03 7.23
N SER A 24 -1.30 15.45 8.46
CA SER A 24 -2.35 16.43 8.82
C SER A 24 -2.19 17.78 8.14
N ASP A 25 -0.98 18.10 7.65
CA ASP A 25 -0.68 19.38 6.99
C ASP A 25 -1.05 19.39 5.50
N ASP A 26 -1.38 18.20 4.95
CA ASP A 26 -1.85 18.11 3.56
C ASP A 26 -3.29 18.65 3.45
N ALA A 27 -3.54 19.54 2.49
CA ALA A 27 -4.82 20.22 2.29
C ALA A 27 -5.93 19.32 1.68
N ILE A 28 -6.10 18.10 2.21
CA ILE A 28 -7.05 17.11 1.71
C ILE A 28 -8.41 17.24 2.43
N GLY A 29 -8.41 17.87 3.61
CA GLY A 29 -9.59 18.00 4.44
C GLY A 29 -10.17 16.65 4.88
N PHE A 30 -11.49 16.61 5.12
CA PHE A 30 -12.16 15.39 5.60
C PHE A 30 -12.24 14.25 4.58
N LEU A 31 -11.81 14.46 3.33
CA LEU A 31 -11.59 13.35 2.39
C LEU A 31 -10.50 12.40 2.90
N ALA A 32 -9.50 12.90 3.64
CA ALA A 32 -8.47 12.08 4.28
C ALA A 32 -8.92 11.42 5.60
N LYS A 33 -10.18 11.61 6.05
CA LYS A 33 -10.65 10.98 7.28
C LYS A 33 -10.57 9.47 7.20
N MET A 34 -9.79 8.89 8.10
CA MET A 34 -9.62 7.44 8.30
C MET A 34 -9.52 7.14 9.80
N VAL A 35 -9.63 5.89 10.17
CA VAL A 35 -9.50 5.41 11.56
C VAL A 35 -8.56 4.23 11.56
N PRO A 36 -7.39 4.37 12.21
CA PRO A 36 -6.83 5.54 12.92
C PRO A 36 -6.65 6.77 12.01
N PRO A 37 -6.62 8.00 12.58
CA PRO A 37 -6.51 9.21 11.77
C PRO A 37 -5.08 9.46 11.26
N VAL A 38 -4.97 10.18 10.15
CA VAL A 38 -3.70 10.77 9.69
C VAL A 38 -3.14 11.66 10.79
N ARG A 39 -1.84 11.59 11.00
CA ARG A 39 -1.10 12.32 12.03
C ARG A 39 -0.17 13.36 11.41
N THR A 40 0.56 14.05 12.26
CA THR A 40 1.49 15.11 11.89
C THR A 40 2.69 14.61 11.06
N PRO A 41 3.45 15.51 10.40
CA PRO A 41 4.66 15.14 9.66
C PRO A 41 5.69 14.38 10.51
N GLU A 42 5.80 14.68 11.80
CA GLU A 42 6.75 14.01 12.71
C GLU A 42 6.37 12.53 12.90
N HIS A 43 5.09 12.22 13.00
CA HIS A 43 4.61 10.83 13.06
C HIS A 43 4.92 10.08 11.76
N ARG A 44 4.73 10.73 10.60
CA ARG A 44 5.11 10.16 9.30
C ARG A 44 6.60 9.88 9.22
N ALA A 45 7.44 10.82 9.66
CA ALA A 45 8.89 10.63 9.71
C ALA A 45 9.28 9.47 10.64
N ALA A 46 8.66 9.38 11.82
CA ALA A 46 8.89 8.28 12.76
C ALA A 46 8.51 6.90 12.18
N LEU A 47 7.48 6.82 11.33
CA LEU A 47 7.14 5.57 10.64
C LEU A 47 8.22 5.16 9.64
N TRP A 48 8.81 6.10 8.92
CA TRP A 48 9.93 5.80 8.01
C TRP A 48 11.18 5.33 8.76
N GLU A 49 11.48 5.92 9.93
CA GLU A 49 12.54 5.42 10.82
C GLU A 49 12.24 4.00 11.33
N ALA A 50 10.97 3.73 11.70
CA ALA A 50 10.55 2.42 12.14
C ALA A 50 10.59 1.35 11.04
N ILE A 51 10.47 1.74 9.76
CA ILE A 51 10.71 0.88 8.60
C ILE A 51 12.21 0.61 8.44
N ARG A 52 13.05 1.65 8.60
CA ARG A 52 14.50 1.54 8.46
C ARG A 52 15.11 0.62 9.51
N ASP A 53 14.69 0.73 10.75
CA ASP A 53 15.22 -0.06 11.87
C ASP A 53 14.55 -1.45 12.03
N GLY A 54 13.59 -1.79 11.14
CA GLY A 54 12.92 -3.09 11.17
C GLY A 54 11.84 -3.24 12.24
N THR A 55 11.42 -2.15 12.91
CA THR A 55 10.30 -2.18 13.87
C THR A 55 8.98 -2.47 13.17
N ILE A 56 8.77 -1.92 11.95
CA ILE A 56 7.63 -2.22 11.08
C ILE A 56 8.02 -3.36 10.15
N ASP A 57 7.20 -4.39 10.08
CA ASP A 57 7.43 -5.61 9.30
C ASP A 57 6.77 -5.55 7.93
N THR A 58 5.55 -4.99 7.85
CA THR A 58 4.74 -5.00 6.63
C THR A 58 4.10 -3.63 6.37
N VAL A 59 3.80 -3.36 5.11
CA VAL A 59 3.06 -2.17 4.68
C VAL A 59 1.84 -2.62 3.89
N GLY A 60 0.67 -2.33 4.45
CA GLY A 60 -0.63 -2.62 3.83
C GLY A 60 -1.29 -1.39 3.21
N THR A 61 -2.54 -1.54 2.83
CA THR A 61 -3.35 -0.45 2.24
C THR A 61 -4.45 0.04 3.16
N ASP A 62 -5.03 -0.83 3.97
CA ASP A 62 -6.30 -0.59 4.68
C ASP A 62 -7.37 0.04 3.77
N ASN A 63 -7.40 -0.42 2.50
CA ASN A 63 -8.23 0.18 1.47
C ASN A 63 -9.72 0.01 1.79
N THR A 64 -10.40 1.13 1.95
CA THR A 64 -11.86 1.19 2.05
C THR A 64 -12.39 2.14 1.00
N SER A 65 -12.72 1.60 -0.17
CA SER A 65 -13.24 2.39 -1.28
C SER A 65 -14.59 3.04 -0.95
N ARG A 66 -14.69 4.34 -1.17
CA ARG A 66 -15.90 5.12 -1.01
C ARG A 66 -16.01 6.15 -2.13
N ARG A 67 -17.23 6.53 -2.50
CA ARG A 67 -17.46 7.70 -3.31
C ARG A 67 -17.50 8.95 -2.42
N ARG A 68 -17.08 10.10 -2.96
CA ARG A 68 -17.09 11.40 -2.27
C ARG A 68 -18.46 11.69 -1.64
N ALA A 69 -19.53 11.51 -2.39
CA ALA A 69 -20.89 11.72 -1.91
C ALA A 69 -21.24 10.86 -0.68
N SER A 70 -20.79 9.60 -0.65
CA SER A 70 -21.02 8.73 0.52
C SER A 70 -20.12 9.05 1.70
N LYS A 71 -18.95 9.66 1.46
CA LYS A 71 -18.02 10.06 2.50
C LYS A 71 -18.46 11.32 3.25
N ARG A 72 -19.19 12.21 2.57
CA ARG A 72 -19.76 13.46 3.12
C ARG A 72 -18.70 14.34 3.80
N PRO A 73 -17.64 14.74 3.09
CA PRO A 73 -16.55 15.54 3.68
C PRO A 73 -17.02 16.90 4.19
N GLU A 74 -18.09 17.46 3.62
CA GLU A 74 -18.72 18.72 4.03
C GLU A 74 -19.41 18.67 5.41
N ALA A 75 -19.70 17.48 5.89
CA ALA A 75 -20.35 17.29 7.21
C ALA A 75 -19.38 17.40 8.41
N GLY A 76 -18.14 17.82 8.14
CA GLY A 76 -17.12 18.03 9.16
C GLY A 76 -16.60 16.74 9.80
N LEU A 77 -15.84 16.89 10.90
CA LEU A 77 -15.16 15.76 11.52
C LEU A 77 -16.10 14.63 11.96
N HIS A 78 -17.22 14.96 12.60
CA HIS A 78 -18.14 13.96 13.14
C HIS A 78 -19.07 13.37 12.08
N GLY A 79 -19.50 14.17 11.12
CA GLY A 79 -20.44 13.76 10.08
C GLY A 79 -19.78 13.02 8.89
N SER A 80 -18.50 13.23 8.64
CA SER A 80 -17.78 12.54 7.56
C SER A 80 -17.55 11.07 7.91
N ARG A 81 -17.73 10.17 6.92
CA ARG A 81 -17.45 8.74 7.10
C ARG A 81 -15.96 8.45 6.91
N PRO A 82 -15.34 7.57 7.74
CA PRO A 82 -13.96 7.13 7.52
C PRO A 82 -13.87 6.24 6.29
N GLY A 83 -12.65 6.03 5.80
CA GLY A 83 -12.32 5.18 4.67
C GLY A 83 -11.67 5.98 3.54
N HIS A 84 -10.79 5.32 2.80
CA HIS A 84 -9.95 5.93 1.77
C HIS A 84 -9.60 4.91 0.69
N PRO A 85 -9.51 5.33 -0.57
CA PRO A 85 -8.95 4.52 -1.63
C PRO A 85 -7.42 4.65 -1.61
N SER A 86 -6.72 3.53 -1.49
CA SER A 86 -5.25 3.49 -1.47
C SER A 86 -4.65 2.36 -2.30
N LEU A 87 -5.46 1.40 -2.73
CA LEU A 87 -4.98 0.22 -3.44
C LEU A 87 -4.22 0.57 -4.73
N GLY A 88 -4.78 1.45 -5.56
CA GLY A 88 -4.16 1.86 -6.84
C GLY A 88 -2.90 2.72 -6.67
N THR A 89 -2.66 3.29 -5.48
CA THR A 89 -1.47 4.10 -5.19
C THR A 89 -0.48 3.42 -4.25
N HIS A 90 -0.75 2.19 -3.82
CA HIS A 90 0.05 1.48 -2.83
C HIS A 90 1.54 1.41 -3.22
N LEU A 91 1.87 0.78 -4.34
CA LEU A 91 3.26 0.66 -4.79
C LEU A 91 3.90 2.01 -5.13
N PRO A 92 3.28 2.91 -5.91
CA PRO A 92 3.86 4.22 -6.19
C PRO A 92 4.17 5.03 -4.94
N VAL A 93 3.28 5.06 -3.95
CA VAL A 93 3.52 5.77 -2.68
C VAL A 93 4.68 5.15 -1.91
N LEU A 94 4.69 3.83 -1.76
CA LEU A 94 5.75 3.12 -1.04
C LEU A 94 7.12 3.33 -1.70
N LEU A 95 7.20 3.17 -3.01
CA LEU A 95 8.45 3.28 -3.77
C LEU A 95 8.95 4.73 -3.84
N HIS A 96 8.07 5.69 -4.17
CA HIS A 96 8.43 7.11 -4.27
C HIS A 96 8.98 7.65 -2.94
N HIS A 97 8.22 7.51 -1.88
CA HIS A 97 8.63 8.03 -0.57
C HIS A 97 9.76 7.22 0.04
N GLY A 98 9.72 5.88 -0.06
CA GLY A 98 10.75 5.02 0.51
C GLY A 98 12.14 5.29 -0.07
N ARG A 99 12.26 5.45 -1.39
CA ARG A 99 13.52 5.82 -2.05
C ARG A 99 14.00 7.21 -1.59
N ARG A 100 13.11 8.18 -1.43
CA ARG A 100 13.45 9.53 -0.92
C ARG A 100 13.91 9.51 0.54
N HIS A 101 13.45 8.53 1.32
CA HIS A 101 13.93 8.28 2.68
C HIS A 101 15.17 7.38 2.74
N GLY A 102 15.77 7.02 1.59
CA GLY A 102 16.97 6.20 1.53
C GLY A 102 16.76 4.74 1.95
N ILE A 103 15.54 4.23 1.86
CA ILE A 103 15.26 2.81 2.10
C ILE A 103 15.65 2.00 0.85
N ALA A 104 16.41 0.92 1.04
CA ALA A 104 16.81 0.02 -0.04
C ALA A 104 15.59 -0.56 -0.77
N LEU A 105 15.69 -0.70 -2.09
CA LEU A 105 14.58 -1.18 -2.92
C LEU A 105 14.12 -2.58 -2.50
N GLU A 106 15.06 -3.45 -2.17
CA GLU A 106 14.78 -4.81 -1.70
C GLU A 106 13.93 -4.80 -0.43
N ARG A 107 14.19 -3.84 0.48
CA ARG A 107 13.39 -3.69 1.70
C ARG A 107 11.99 -3.18 1.39
N LEU A 108 11.83 -2.23 0.48
CA LEU A 108 10.51 -1.74 0.05
C LEU A 108 9.68 -2.86 -0.59
N VAL A 109 10.30 -3.67 -1.44
CA VAL A 109 9.65 -4.82 -2.06
C VAL A 109 9.29 -5.88 -1.00
N ASP A 110 10.19 -6.18 -0.08
CA ASP A 110 9.95 -7.14 1.01
C ASP A 110 8.72 -6.75 1.85
N LEU A 111 8.60 -5.46 2.24
CA LEU A 111 7.49 -4.92 3.03
C LEU A 111 6.10 -5.15 2.39
N ALA A 112 6.04 -5.21 1.06
CA ALA A 112 4.78 -5.35 0.31
C ALA A 112 4.57 -6.78 -0.26
N THR A 113 5.54 -7.69 -0.11
CA THR A 113 5.50 -9.02 -0.76
C THR A 113 5.84 -10.14 0.21
N ARG A 114 7.12 -10.40 0.46
CA ARG A 114 7.59 -11.55 1.25
C ARG A 114 7.20 -11.44 2.72
N ALA A 115 7.34 -10.27 3.33
CA ALA A 115 7.03 -10.07 4.73
C ALA A 115 5.54 -10.33 5.03
N PRO A 116 4.56 -9.74 4.30
CA PRO A 116 3.16 -10.09 4.49
C PRO A 116 2.87 -11.56 4.15
N ALA A 117 3.50 -12.14 3.10
CA ALA A 117 3.29 -13.54 2.77
C ALA A 117 3.71 -14.48 3.92
N ARG A 118 4.80 -14.15 4.63
CA ARG A 118 5.21 -14.87 5.84
C ARG A 118 4.28 -14.64 7.01
N ALA A 119 3.91 -13.38 7.27
CA ALA A 119 3.03 -13.03 8.37
C ALA A 119 1.66 -13.72 8.26
N TYR A 120 1.16 -13.86 7.04
CA TYR A 120 -0.15 -14.50 6.77
C TYR A 120 -0.06 -16.00 6.46
N GLY A 121 1.12 -16.63 6.49
CA GLY A 121 1.29 -18.07 6.32
C GLY A 121 1.06 -18.57 4.90
N ILE A 122 1.33 -17.76 3.88
CA ILE A 122 1.22 -18.12 2.47
C ILE A 122 2.57 -18.14 1.72
N PHE A 123 3.65 -17.86 2.43
CA PHE A 123 5.02 -18.04 1.93
C PHE A 123 5.39 -19.55 1.98
N PRO A 124 6.15 -20.10 1.02
CA PRO A 124 6.77 -19.45 -0.16
C PRO A 124 5.88 -19.45 -1.42
N ARG A 125 4.64 -19.92 -1.33
CA ARG A 125 3.73 -19.93 -2.49
C ARG A 125 3.52 -18.54 -3.07
N LYS A 126 3.47 -17.51 -2.20
CA LYS A 126 3.46 -16.08 -2.53
C LYS A 126 4.66 -15.37 -1.92
N GLY A 127 5.00 -14.18 -2.45
CA GLY A 127 6.02 -13.30 -1.88
C GLY A 127 7.45 -13.61 -2.28
N THR A 128 7.66 -14.46 -3.28
CA THR A 128 9.00 -14.74 -3.83
C THR A 128 8.92 -15.14 -5.30
N ILE A 129 10.04 -14.97 -6.02
CA ILE A 129 10.23 -15.46 -7.37
C ILE A 129 11.16 -16.68 -7.27
N ALA A 130 10.55 -17.87 -7.20
CA ALA A 130 11.29 -19.12 -7.07
C ALA A 130 10.50 -20.27 -7.73
N PRO A 131 11.18 -21.35 -8.17
CA PRO A 131 10.50 -22.55 -8.63
C PRO A 131 9.52 -23.07 -7.57
N GLY A 132 8.28 -23.37 -8.00
CA GLY A 132 7.19 -23.82 -7.11
C GLY A 132 6.32 -22.71 -6.52
N SER A 133 6.73 -21.43 -6.65
CA SER A 133 5.88 -20.29 -6.28
C SER A 133 4.90 -19.95 -7.41
N ASP A 134 3.75 -19.38 -7.05
CA ASP A 134 2.81 -18.86 -8.05
C ASP A 134 3.45 -17.69 -8.81
N ALA A 135 3.34 -17.68 -10.14
CA ALA A 135 3.85 -16.62 -10.99
C ALA A 135 2.94 -15.38 -10.97
N ASP A 136 2.81 -14.77 -9.78
CA ASP A 136 2.14 -13.49 -9.56
C ASP A 136 3.23 -12.41 -9.49
N LEU A 137 3.39 -11.64 -10.56
CA LEU A 137 4.49 -10.71 -10.74
C LEU A 137 3.98 -9.31 -11.11
N VAL A 138 4.71 -8.31 -10.68
CA VAL A 138 4.51 -6.92 -11.12
C VAL A 138 5.83 -6.40 -11.68
N VAL A 139 5.79 -5.88 -12.90
CA VAL A 139 6.91 -5.14 -13.50
C VAL A 139 6.69 -3.67 -13.20
N VAL A 140 7.70 -3.04 -12.62
CA VAL A 140 7.65 -1.63 -12.20
C VAL A 140 8.71 -0.84 -12.96
N ASP A 141 8.31 0.27 -13.56
CA ASP A 141 9.25 1.28 -14.04
C ASP A 141 9.49 2.28 -12.88
N LEU A 142 10.71 2.26 -12.34
CA LEU A 142 11.10 3.06 -11.17
C LEU A 142 11.24 4.55 -11.49
N GLU A 143 11.41 4.92 -12.75
CA GLU A 143 11.58 6.31 -13.18
C GLU A 143 10.29 6.91 -13.78
N LEU A 144 9.32 6.08 -14.11
CA LEU A 144 8.01 6.54 -14.59
C LEU A 144 7.34 7.40 -13.52
N GLU A 145 7.11 8.66 -13.86
CA GLU A 145 6.41 9.62 -13.02
C GLU A 145 5.01 9.89 -13.57
N LYS A 146 4.01 9.84 -12.70
CA LYS A 146 2.62 10.22 -13.03
C LYS A 146 2.04 11.09 -11.92
N VAL A 147 1.23 12.07 -12.32
CA VAL A 147 0.36 12.80 -11.38
C VAL A 147 -0.84 11.92 -11.08
N VAL A 148 -1.11 11.69 -9.80
CA VAL A 148 -2.24 10.85 -9.37
C VAL A 148 -3.57 11.52 -9.74
N ARG A 149 -4.40 10.80 -10.47
CA ARG A 149 -5.79 11.15 -10.79
C ARG A 149 -6.68 9.99 -10.38
N ALA A 150 -7.82 10.29 -9.76
CA ALA A 150 -8.71 9.24 -9.25
C ALA A 150 -9.26 8.34 -10.37
N GLU A 151 -9.57 8.94 -11.51
CA GLU A 151 -10.09 8.27 -12.70
C GLU A 151 -9.12 7.22 -13.29
N ASP A 152 -7.82 7.41 -13.10
CA ASP A 152 -6.77 6.51 -13.62
C ASP A 152 -6.55 5.29 -12.72
N LEU A 153 -7.08 5.29 -11.49
CA LEU A 153 -6.80 4.24 -10.50
C LEU A 153 -7.68 3.00 -10.60
N ARG A 154 -8.60 2.97 -11.55
CA ARG A 154 -9.52 1.82 -11.84
C ARG A 154 -10.27 1.31 -10.61
N GLY A 155 -10.51 2.16 -9.62
CA GLY A 155 -11.25 1.85 -8.39
C GLY A 155 -12.69 2.35 -8.42
N MET A 156 -13.46 2.00 -7.39
CA MET A 156 -14.85 2.50 -7.21
C MET A 156 -14.91 3.96 -6.73
N SER A 157 -13.79 4.50 -6.24
CA SER A 157 -13.74 5.85 -5.66
C SER A 157 -13.51 6.90 -6.73
N ASP A 158 -14.20 8.02 -6.59
CA ASP A 158 -14.09 9.21 -7.42
C ASP A 158 -13.17 10.28 -6.81
N PHE A 159 -12.32 9.87 -5.87
CA PHE A 159 -11.27 10.68 -5.26
C PHE A 159 -10.07 9.82 -4.87
N SER A 160 -8.94 10.47 -4.64
CA SER A 160 -7.76 9.85 -4.01
C SER A 160 -7.17 10.81 -2.99
N PRO A 161 -6.70 10.33 -1.82
CA PRO A 161 -5.96 11.17 -0.87
C PRO A 161 -4.62 11.66 -1.42
N PHE A 162 -4.17 11.08 -2.54
CA PHE A 162 -2.95 11.47 -3.25
C PHE A 162 -3.22 12.28 -4.53
N ALA A 163 -4.46 12.63 -4.84
CA ALA A 163 -4.80 13.37 -6.05
C ALA A 163 -3.94 14.64 -6.20
N GLY A 164 -3.42 14.88 -7.40
CA GLY A 164 -2.52 15.99 -7.72
C GLY A 164 -1.06 15.81 -7.33
N LYS A 165 -0.70 14.77 -6.57
CA LYS A 165 0.71 14.47 -6.23
C LYS A 165 1.40 13.74 -7.38
N ALA A 166 2.62 14.17 -7.74
CA ALA A 166 3.49 13.44 -8.67
C ALA A 166 4.21 12.33 -7.91
N LEU A 167 4.08 11.09 -8.37
CA LEU A 167 4.72 9.92 -7.79
C LEU A 167 5.54 9.20 -8.85
N ARG A 168 6.71 8.67 -8.46
CA ARG A 168 7.57 7.81 -9.28
C ARG A 168 7.52 6.36 -8.84
N GLY A 169 7.71 5.44 -9.78
CA GLY A 169 7.71 4.01 -9.51
C GLY A 169 6.33 3.39 -9.74
N TRP A 170 5.90 3.34 -11.00
CA TRP A 170 4.58 2.84 -11.38
C TRP A 170 4.65 1.43 -11.99
N PRO A 171 3.66 0.58 -11.68
CA PRO A 171 3.48 -0.68 -12.38
C PRO A 171 3.24 -0.44 -13.87
N VAL A 172 3.95 -1.18 -14.72
CA VAL A 172 3.77 -1.20 -16.18
C VAL A 172 3.18 -2.51 -16.67
N ALA A 173 3.36 -3.60 -15.93
CA ALA A 173 2.68 -4.86 -16.21
C ALA A 173 2.37 -5.63 -14.93
N THR A 174 1.25 -6.31 -14.91
CA THR A 174 0.85 -7.24 -13.83
C THR A 174 0.55 -8.60 -14.43
N ILE A 175 1.20 -9.62 -13.88
CA ILE A 175 1.05 -11.01 -14.27
C ILE A 175 0.43 -11.76 -13.09
N LYS A 176 -0.61 -12.54 -13.34
CA LYS A 176 -1.26 -13.38 -12.35
C LYS A 176 -1.28 -14.83 -12.82
N ALA A 177 -0.71 -15.71 -12.01
CA ALA A 177 -0.58 -17.14 -12.34
C ALA A 177 0.00 -17.37 -13.75
N GLY A 178 1.04 -16.57 -14.10
CA GLY A 178 1.72 -16.64 -15.39
C GLY A 178 0.99 -15.94 -16.56
N LYS A 179 -0.17 -15.33 -16.32
CA LYS A 179 -0.93 -14.64 -17.37
C LYS A 179 -0.88 -13.13 -17.17
N LEU A 180 -0.64 -12.38 -18.24
CA LEU A 180 -0.72 -10.92 -18.21
C LEU A 180 -2.17 -10.50 -17.98
N VAL A 181 -2.42 -9.71 -16.94
CA VAL A 181 -3.76 -9.25 -16.55
C VAL A 181 -3.92 -7.74 -16.61
N ALA A 182 -2.82 -6.98 -16.55
CA ALA A 182 -2.83 -5.55 -16.77
C ALA A 182 -1.52 -5.10 -17.44
N ARG A 183 -1.60 -4.07 -18.28
CA ARG A 183 -0.46 -3.42 -18.94
C ARG A 183 -0.75 -1.92 -19.04
N ASP A 184 0.24 -1.10 -18.69
CA ASP A 184 0.22 0.38 -18.79
C ASP A 184 -1.03 1.05 -18.17
N GLY A 185 -1.56 0.44 -17.08
CA GLY A 185 -2.75 0.90 -16.39
C GLY A 185 -4.07 0.35 -16.95
N GLU A 186 -4.06 -0.40 -18.05
CA GLU A 186 -5.23 -1.03 -18.65
C GLU A 186 -5.36 -2.49 -18.25
N ILE A 187 -6.59 -2.93 -17.98
CA ILE A 187 -6.91 -4.33 -17.73
C ILE A 187 -7.01 -5.05 -19.07
N VAL A 188 -6.16 -6.06 -19.28
CA VAL A 188 -6.10 -6.84 -20.54
C VAL A 188 -6.49 -8.29 -20.36
N GLY A 189 -6.60 -8.77 -19.11
CA GLY A 189 -6.95 -10.15 -18.78
C GLY A 189 -8.35 -10.29 -18.20
N GLN A 190 -8.80 -11.54 -18.08
CA GLN A 190 -10.05 -11.88 -17.40
C GLN A 190 -9.81 -12.13 -15.91
N PRO A 191 -10.79 -11.87 -15.02
CA PRO A 191 -10.71 -12.23 -13.62
C PRO A 191 -10.41 -13.73 -13.45
N SER A 192 -9.34 -14.05 -12.72
CA SER A 192 -8.88 -15.43 -12.52
C SER A 192 -8.49 -15.70 -11.06
N GLY A 193 -9.07 -14.95 -10.13
CA GLY A 193 -8.83 -15.11 -8.70
C GLY A 193 -9.39 -16.44 -8.19
N ARG A 194 -8.68 -17.07 -7.25
CA ARG A 194 -9.14 -18.22 -6.48
C ARG A 194 -8.78 -18.06 -5.03
N TYR A 195 -9.56 -18.69 -4.16
CA TYR A 195 -9.24 -18.71 -2.73
C TYR A 195 -7.90 -19.42 -2.50
N LEU A 196 -7.07 -18.81 -1.65
CA LEU A 196 -5.79 -19.36 -1.23
C LEU A 196 -5.88 -19.67 0.26
N PRO A 197 -5.96 -20.95 0.67
CA PRO A 197 -5.97 -21.29 2.07
C PRO A 197 -4.61 -20.96 2.70
N ARG A 198 -4.65 -20.44 3.91
CA ARG A 198 -3.46 -20.26 4.74
C ARG A 198 -2.97 -21.63 5.21
N ALA A 199 -1.65 -21.84 5.23
CA ALA A 199 -1.11 -22.99 5.92
C ALA A 199 -1.46 -22.93 7.42
N ALA A 200 -1.70 -24.07 8.03
CA ALA A 200 -1.84 -24.12 9.48
C ALA A 200 -0.56 -23.57 10.14
N PRO A 201 -0.70 -22.83 11.24
CA PRO A 201 0.45 -22.29 11.96
C PRO A 201 1.38 -23.38 12.52
#